data_64ff86b43ae5290da79b27e232e7c229
#
_entry.id   64ff86b43ae5290da79b27e232e7c229
#
_cell.length_a   1.000
_cell.length_b   1.000
_cell.length_c   1.000
_cell.angle_alpha   90.00
_cell.angle_beta   90.00
_cell.angle_gamma   90.00
#
_symmetry.space_group_name_H-M   'P 1'
#
loop_
_entity.id
_entity.type
_entity.pdbx_description
1 polymer ?
#
loop_
_entity_poly.entity_id
_entity_poly.type
_entity_poly.pdbx_seq_one_letter_code
_entity_poly.pdbx_strand_id
1 'polypeptide(L)'
;MDTQERIKAERKRLRNRIAASKCRKRKLERISRLEEKVKSLKSQNTELASTANLLREQVAQLKQKVLSHVNSGCQLLPQPQHQVPAY
;
A
#
# COMPACT_ATOMS: atom_id res chain seq x y z
N MET A 1 43.27 -40.27 7.83
CA MET A 1 41.85 -40.41 7.65
C MET A 1 41.57 -41.47 6.64
N ASP A 2 40.67 -42.34 6.96
CA ASP A 2 40.27 -43.40 6.11
C ASP A 2 39.54 -42.84 4.92
N THR A 3 39.61 -43.54 3.80
CA THR A 3 38.96 -43.12 2.57
C THR A 3 37.45 -43.01 2.75
N GLN A 4 36.87 -43.90 3.49
CA GLN A 4 35.45 -43.89 3.75
C GLN A 4 35.03 -42.67 4.58
N GLU A 5 35.85 -42.30 5.54
CA GLU A 5 35.57 -41.13 6.35
C GLU A 5 35.64 -39.86 5.53
N ARG A 6 36.56 -39.79 4.55
CA ARG A 6 36.65 -38.66 3.65
C ARG A 6 35.40 -38.53 2.79
N ILE A 7 34.96 -39.66 2.26
CA ILE A 7 33.78 -39.69 1.41
C ILE A 7 32.55 -39.20 2.20
N LYS A 8 32.39 -39.66 3.44
CA LYS A 8 31.29 -39.25 4.29
C LYS A 8 31.36 -37.76 4.58
N ALA A 9 32.54 -37.25 4.88
CA ALA A 9 32.74 -35.85 5.17
C ALA A 9 32.43 -34.98 3.96
N GLU A 10 32.83 -35.37 2.77
CA GLU A 10 32.57 -34.66 1.56
C GLU A 10 31.10 -34.66 1.21
N ARG A 11 30.41 -35.77 1.39
CA ARG A 11 28.97 -35.86 1.18
C ARG A 11 28.22 -34.93 2.11
N LYS A 12 28.66 -34.88 3.36
CA LYS A 12 28.06 -34.02 4.36
C LYS A 12 28.24 -32.54 3.98
N ARG A 13 29.46 -32.18 3.56
CA ARG A 13 29.74 -30.81 3.11
C ARG A 13 28.86 -30.43 1.92
N LEU A 14 28.72 -31.33 0.97
CA LEU A 14 27.93 -31.11 -0.21
C LEU A 14 26.46 -30.88 0.16
N ARG A 15 25.91 -31.74 1.02
CA ARG A 15 24.54 -31.61 1.47
C ARG A 15 24.32 -30.30 2.20
N ASN A 16 25.26 -29.91 3.04
CA ASN A 16 25.18 -28.67 3.79
C ASN A 16 25.23 -27.46 2.85
N ARG A 17 26.06 -27.54 1.81
CA ARG A 17 26.19 -26.50 0.83
C ARG A 17 24.90 -26.34 0.04
N ILE A 18 24.29 -27.44 -0.37
CA ILE A 18 23.03 -27.44 -1.09
C ILE A 18 21.91 -26.86 -0.21
N ALA A 19 21.85 -27.29 1.04
CA ALA A 19 20.85 -26.80 1.99
C ALA A 19 20.99 -25.29 2.23
N ALA A 20 22.21 -24.80 2.39
CA ALA A 20 22.48 -23.39 2.57
C ALA A 20 22.10 -22.59 1.34
N SER A 21 22.37 -23.11 0.15
CA SER A 21 22.03 -22.48 -1.10
C SER A 21 20.50 -22.35 -1.26
N LYS A 22 19.78 -23.43 -0.94
CA LYS A 22 18.31 -23.40 -0.99
C LYS A 22 17.75 -22.40 0.01
N CYS A 23 18.33 -22.35 1.21
CA CYS A 23 17.88 -21.41 2.23
C CYS A 23 18.06 -19.96 1.77
N ARG A 24 19.23 -19.64 1.19
CA ARG A 24 19.49 -18.31 0.67
C ARG A 24 18.52 -17.94 -0.45
N LYS A 25 18.26 -18.90 -1.33
CA LYS A 25 17.34 -18.69 -2.45
C LYS A 25 15.95 -18.36 -1.95
N ARG A 26 15.47 -19.10 -0.96
CA ARG A 26 14.15 -18.83 -0.36
C ARG A 26 14.08 -17.46 0.28
N LYS A 27 15.14 -17.06 0.96
CA LYS A 27 15.20 -15.74 1.58
C LYS A 27 15.15 -14.62 0.53
N LEU A 28 15.91 -14.80 -0.55
CA LEU A 28 15.91 -13.81 -1.64
C LEU A 28 14.54 -13.72 -2.31
N GLU A 29 13.88 -14.84 -2.53
CA GLU A 29 12.54 -14.86 -3.09
C GLU A 29 11.54 -14.16 -2.19
N ARG A 30 11.67 -14.36 -0.87
CA ARG A 30 10.80 -13.70 0.09
C ARG A 30 11.02 -12.20 0.11
N ILE A 31 12.28 -11.78 0.07
CA ILE A 31 12.63 -10.36 0.01
C ILE A 31 12.06 -9.73 -1.27
N SER A 32 12.22 -10.41 -2.38
CA SER A 32 11.70 -9.92 -3.65
C SER A 32 10.19 -9.72 -3.61
N ARG A 33 9.46 -10.67 -3.03
CA ARG A 33 8.01 -10.54 -2.89
C ARG A 33 7.61 -9.40 -1.98
N LEU A 34 8.36 -9.21 -0.90
CA LEU A 34 8.10 -8.10 0.02
C LEU A 34 8.38 -6.75 -0.64
N GLU A 35 9.43 -6.67 -1.45
CA GLU A 35 9.75 -5.46 -2.18
C GLU A 35 8.64 -5.10 -3.16
N GLU A 36 8.11 -6.09 -3.87
CA GLU A 36 7.00 -5.86 -4.78
C GLU A 36 5.75 -5.39 -4.02
N LYS A 37 5.50 -5.98 -2.87
CA LYS A 37 4.36 -5.61 -2.06
C LYS A 37 4.50 -4.17 -1.55
N VAL A 38 5.70 -3.79 -1.13
CA VAL A 38 5.97 -2.41 -0.70
C VAL A 38 5.74 -1.43 -1.83
N LYS A 39 6.20 -1.75 -3.03
CA LYS A 39 5.99 -0.89 -4.20
C LYS A 39 4.50 -0.72 -4.48
N SER A 40 3.76 -1.81 -4.44
CA SER A 40 2.33 -1.78 -4.68
C SER A 40 1.62 -0.93 -3.63
N LEU A 41 1.95 -1.10 -2.37
CA LEU A 41 1.36 -0.33 -1.29
C LEU A 41 1.69 1.16 -1.38
N LYS A 42 2.91 1.49 -1.78
CA LYS A 42 3.31 2.88 -1.97
C LYS A 42 2.50 3.52 -3.09
N SER A 43 2.32 2.79 -4.18
CA SER A 43 1.52 3.27 -5.30
C SER A 43 0.08 3.50 -4.88
N GLN A 44 -0.51 2.55 -4.16
CA GLN A 44 -1.87 2.68 -3.66
C GLN A 44 -2.01 3.86 -2.70
N ASN A 45 -1.03 4.05 -1.82
CA ASN A 45 -1.05 5.18 -0.91
C ASN A 45 -1.03 6.51 -1.64
N THR A 46 -0.21 6.62 -2.67
CA THR A 46 -0.13 7.83 -3.48
C THR A 46 -1.45 8.11 -4.18
N GLU A 47 -2.06 7.08 -4.74
CA GLU A 47 -3.36 7.22 -5.40
C GLU A 47 -4.45 7.62 -4.42
N LEU A 48 -4.47 7.01 -3.26
CA LEU A 48 -5.46 7.33 -2.24
C LEU A 48 -5.31 8.76 -1.72
N ALA A 49 -4.07 9.19 -1.50
CA ALA A 49 -3.80 10.55 -1.07
C ALA A 49 -4.26 11.56 -2.12
N SER A 50 -4.00 11.25 -3.39
CA SER A 50 -4.42 12.11 -4.50
C SER A 50 -5.94 12.20 -4.58
N THR A 51 -6.62 11.07 -4.46
CA THR A 51 -8.09 11.02 -4.49
C THR A 51 -8.67 11.79 -3.30
N ALA A 52 -8.10 11.62 -2.12
CA ALA A 52 -8.57 12.33 -0.93
C ALA A 52 -8.44 13.85 -1.11
N ASN A 53 -7.33 14.30 -1.69
CA ASN A 53 -7.11 15.71 -1.93
C ASN A 53 -8.10 16.26 -2.95
N LEU A 54 -8.35 15.49 -4.01
CA LEU A 54 -9.31 15.89 -5.03
C LEU A 54 -10.71 16.02 -4.45
N LEU A 55 -11.11 15.07 -3.62
CA LEU A 55 -12.41 15.10 -2.98
C LEU A 55 -12.54 16.29 -2.02
N ARG A 56 -11.49 16.60 -1.30
CA ARG A 56 -11.49 17.78 -0.43
C ARG A 56 -11.67 19.06 -1.22
N GLU A 57 -11.01 19.15 -2.36
CA GLU A 57 -11.17 20.30 -3.23
C GLU A 57 -12.57 20.42 -3.75
N GLN A 58 -13.17 19.33 -4.16
CA GLN A 58 -14.54 19.32 -4.65
C GLN A 58 -15.52 19.75 -3.57
N VAL A 59 -15.32 19.27 -2.34
CA VAL A 59 -16.16 19.68 -1.21
C VAL A 59 -15.99 21.17 -0.96
N ALA A 60 -14.76 21.67 -0.98
CA ALA A 60 -14.52 23.09 -0.78
C ALA A 60 -15.19 23.94 -1.86
N GLN A 61 -15.12 23.51 -3.12
CA GLN A 61 -15.76 24.21 -4.20
C GLN A 61 -17.28 24.20 -4.06
N LEU A 62 -17.85 23.09 -3.67
CA LEU A 62 -19.28 22.99 -3.46
C LEU A 62 -19.74 23.89 -2.32
N LYS A 63 -18.97 23.94 -1.24
CA LYS A 63 -19.25 24.83 -0.13
C LYS A 63 -19.24 26.30 -0.59
N GLN A 64 -18.27 26.66 -1.41
CA GLN A 64 -18.17 28.01 -1.94
C GLN A 64 -19.38 28.34 -2.83
N LYS A 65 -19.80 27.41 -3.65
CA LYS A 65 -20.95 27.59 -4.51
C LYS A 65 -22.22 27.79 -3.68
N VAL A 66 -22.41 26.99 -2.66
CA VAL A 66 -23.57 27.13 -1.79
C VAL A 66 -23.55 28.48 -1.10
N LEU A 67 -22.42 28.90 -0.58
CA LEU A 67 -22.29 30.20 0.08
C LEU A 67 -22.56 31.32 -0.90
N SER A 68 -22.06 31.21 -2.12
CA SER A 68 -22.26 32.19 -3.14
C SER A 68 -23.73 32.33 -3.50
N HIS A 69 -24.42 31.20 -3.60
CA HIS A 69 -25.85 31.22 -3.89
C HIS A 69 -26.64 31.87 -2.75
N VAL A 70 -26.32 31.53 -1.54
CA VAL A 70 -26.98 32.09 -0.38
C VAL A 70 -26.72 33.60 -0.32
N ASN A 71 -25.48 34.00 -0.53
CA ASN A 71 -25.13 35.43 -0.48
C ASN A 71 -25.76 36.22 -1.63
N SER A 72 -26.04 35.57 -2.73
CA SER A 72 -26.68 36.25 -3.83
C SER A 72 -28.19 36.31 -3.65
N GLY A 73 -28.67 35.83 -2.57
CA GLY A 73 -30.09 35.84 -2.30
C GLY A 73 -30.88 34.71 -2.92
N CYS A 74 -30.19 33.71 -3.40
CA CYS A 74 -30.86 32.61 -3.99
C CYS A 74 -31.36 31.71 -2.89
N GLN A 75 -32.66 31.72 -2.70
CA GLN A 75 -33.15 30.99 -1.67
C GLN A 75 -33.72 29.81 -2.11
N LEU A 76 -33.08 28.84 -2.12
CA LEU A 76 -33.50 27.70 -2.59
C LEU A 76 -34.56 27.16 -1.90
N LEU A 77 -34.63 26.85 -0.91
CA LEU A 77 -35.54 26.23 -0.26
C LEU A 77 -35.73 26.69 0.89
N PRO A 78 -36.68 26.80 1.20
CA PRO A 78 -36.90 27.29 2.42
C PRO A 78 -36.67 26.23 3.30
N GLN A 79 -36.35 25.74 3.43
CA GLN A 79 -36.25 24.92 4.10
C GLN A 79 -35.67 24.50 4.90
N PRO A 80 -35.63 24.19 5.38
CA PRO A 80 -35.28 23.79 6.25
C PRO A 80 -34.59 23.08 6.66
N GLN A 81 -34.36 22.81 6.67
CA GLN A 81 -33.85 22.32 7.02
C GLN A 81 -33.39 21.34 7.31
N HIS A 82 -33.25 20.86 6.82
CA HIS A 82 -32.82 19.85 7.07
C HIS A 82 -31.62 19.85 7.07
N GLN A 83 -31.10 19.31 7.62
CA GLN A 83 -29.98 19.28 7.82
C GLN A 83 -29.32 18.33 7.19
N VAL A 84 -28.46 18.56 6.49
CA VAL A 84 -27.57 17.74 5.91
C VAL A 84 -26.59 17.34 6.83
N PRO A 85 -26.20 16.15 6.95
CA PRO A 85 -25.21 15.73 7.85
C PRO A 85 -23.93 16.34 7.47
N ALA A 86 -23.23 16.76 8.39
CA ALA A 86 -22.05 17.41 8.13
C ALA A 86 -20.99 16.44 7.98
N TYR A 87 -20.18 16.51 7.11
CA TYR A 87 -19.09 15.66 7.04
C TYR A 87 -17.87 16.38 6.92
#